data_93ecd1140ff37b470a9f154cc8610833
#
_entry.id   93ecd1140ff37b470a9f154cc8610833
#
_cell.length_a   1.000
_cell.length_b   1.000
_cell.length_c   1.000
_cell.angle_alpha   90.00
_cell.angle_beta   90.00
_cell.angle_gamma   90.00
#
_symmetry.space_group_name_H-M   'P 1'
#
loop_
_entity.id
_entity.type
_entity.pdbx_description
1 polymer ?
#
loop_
_entity_poly.entity_id
_entity_poly.type
_entity_poly.pdbx_seq_one_letter_code
_entity_poly.pdbx_strand_id
1 'polypeptide(L)'
;NQLVAARKGSPLVVGVGTDEYFIASDATPIVEYTKSVIYLNDYDIAIIKKTELQLKTLKNEPISPKIEKLDIDIGEIEKGGYEHFMLKEIFEQPSTLVNTLRGRITADHSDIHHGGILEIIPKIVAAKRLIIIGCGTSWHAGLVGEYLFEEFARLPVEVEYASEFRYRKPVIYEDDIVIAISQSGETADTLAAIRLAKENKALVIGICNVVGSSISRETDAGI
;
A
#
# COMPACT_ATOMS: atom_id res chain seq x y z
N ASN A 1 -9.77 32.97 5.49
CA ASN A 1 -10.18 31.57 5.64
C ASN A 1 -8.96 30.69 5.37
N GLN A 2 -8.76 29.66 6.21
CA GLN A 2 -7.72 28.66 6.03
C GLN A 2 -8.25 27.29 6.48
N LEU A 3 -7.72 26.22 5.88
CA LEU A 3 -7.88 24.85 6.33
C LEU A 3 -6.57 24.43 7.01
N VAL A 4 -6.69 23.68 8.10
CA VAL A 4 -5.55 23.06 8.76
C VAL A 4 -5.79 21.55 8.81
N ALA A 5 -4.86 20.80 8.27
CA ALA A 5 -4.88 19.36 8.29
C ALA A 5 -3.62 18.83 8.97
N ALA A 6 -3.74 17.78 9.76
CA ALA A 6 -2.63 17.13 10.44
C ALA A 6 -2.75 15.62 10.36
N ARG A 7 -1.63 14.94 10.16
CA ARG A 7 -1.58 13.48 10.11
C ARG A 7 -1.03 12.90 11.41
N LYS A 8 -1.68 11.81 11.86
CA LYS A 8 -1.16 10.90 12.88
C LYS A 8 -1.77 9.51 12.67
N GLY A 9 -0.98 8.58 12.17
CA GLY A 9 -1.40 7.20 11.93
C GLY A 9 -2.14 7.02 10.61
N SER A 10 -3.35 7.58 10.46
CA SER A 10 -4.11 7.46 9.21
C SER A 10 -3.49 8.27 8.08
N PRO A 11 -3.46 7.75 6.85
CA PRO A 11 -2.95 8.47 5.69
C PRO A 11 -3.66 9.79 5.45
N LEU A 12 -2.92 10.78 4.93
CA LEU A 12 -3.45 12.08 4.53
C LEU A 12 -2.64 12.62 3.35
N VAL A 13 -3.35 12.95 2.28
CA VAL A 13 -2.81 13.41 1.00
C VAL A 13 -3.31 14.80 0.69
N VAL A 14 -2.43 15.68 0.23
CA VAL A 14 -2.77 17.01 -0.28
C VAL A 14 -2.57 17.03 -1.79
N GLY A 15 -3.65 17.19 -2.55
CA GLY A 15 -3.60 17.44 -3.99
C GLY A 15 -3.28 18.91 -4.27
N VAL A 16 -2.38 19.15 -5.23
CA VAL A 16 -1.98 20.48 -5.67
C VAL A 16 -2.57 20.72 -7.05
N GLY A 17 -3.65 21.50 -7.11
CA GLY A 17 -4.31 21.92 -8.35
C GLY A 17 -3.85 23.29 -8.81
N THR A 18 -4.55 23.83 -9.83
CA THR A 18 -4.36 25.20 -10.30
C THR A 18 -5.23 26.13 -9.45
N ASP A 19 -4.61 26.94 -8.62
CA ASP A 19 -5.28 27.88 -7.70
C ASP A 19 -6.21 27.20 -6.67
N GLU A 20 -6.02 25.91 -6.40
CA GLU A 20 -6.80 25.13 -5.45
C GLU A 20 -6.00 23.97 -4.85
N TYR A 21 -6.46 23.47 -3.72
CA TYR A 21 -5.88 22.33 -3.01
C TYR A 21 -6.98 21.36 -2.61
N PHE A 22 -6.65 20.09 -2.61
CA PHE A 22 -7.55 19.00 -2.21
C PHE A 22 -6.97 18.26 -1.02
N ILE A 23 -7.81 17.74 -0.14
CA ILE A 23 -7.41 16.91 1.00
C ILE A 23 -8.21 15.62 0.98
N ALA A 24 -7.53 14.49 1.04
CA ALA A 24 -8.17 13.18 1.11
C ALA A 24 -7.30 12.19 1.89
N SER A 25 -7.89 11.05 2.28
CA SER A 25 -7.17 9.95 2.92
C SER A 25 -6.33 9.12 1.95
N ASP A 26 -6.68 9.13 0.66
CA ASP A 26 -5.91 8.53 -0.43
C ASP A 26 -5.98 9.40 -1.70
N ALA A 27 -5.19 9.05 -2.72
CA ALA A 27 -5.07 9.85 -3.92
C ALA A 27 -6.21 9.65 -4.94
N THR A 28 -6.98 8.56 -4.84
CA THR A 28 -8.01 8.19 -5.82
C THR A 28 -9.05 9.28 -6.07
N PRO A 29 -9.68 9.89 -5.02
CA PRO A 29 -10.65 10.95 -5.24
C PRO A 29 -10.03 12.28 -5.71
N ILE A 30 -8.70 12.42 -5.64
CA ILE A 30 -7.98 13.64 -6.03
C ILE A 30 -7.60 13.62 -7.51
N VAL A 31 -7.37 12.45 -8.09
CA VAL A 31 -6.75 12.29 -9.42
C VAL A 31 -7.59 12.90 -10.55
N GLU A 32 -8.91 13.00 -10.38
CA GLU A 32 -9.81 13.70 -11.35
C GLU A 32 -9.51 15.20 -11.44
N TYR A 33 -8.96 15.79 -10.39
CA TYR A 33 -8.70 17.23 -10.29
C TYR A 33 -7.22 17.56 -10.48
N THR A 34 -6.33 16.72 -9.96
CA THR A 34 -4.88 16.90 -10.13
C THR A 34 -4.13 15.59 -9.97
N LYS A 35 -3.05 15.44 -10.75
CA LYS A 35 -2.10 14.32 -10.61
C LYS A 35 -0.91 14.66 -9.71
N SER A 36 -0.84 15.88 -9.18
CA SER A 36 0.25 16.33 -8.31
C SER A 36 -0.19 16.24 -6.86
N VAL A 37 0.45 15.38 -6.08
CA VAL A 37 0.09 15.15 -4.69
C VAL A 37 1.28 15.24 -3.74
N ILE A 38 0.98 15.52 -2.47
CA ILE A 38 1.93 15.50 -1.38
C ILE A 38 1.38 14.56 -0.32
N TYR A 39 2.11 13.50 -0.01
CA TYR A 39 1.80 12.62 1.11
C TYR A 39 2.38 13.19 2.38
N LEU A 40 1.54 13.48 3.37
CA LEU A 40 2.00 13.93 4.67
C LEU A 40 2.58 12.75 5.47
N ASN A 41 3.62 12.99 6.25
CA ASN A 41 4.12 12.05 7.24
C ASN A 41 3.41 12.23 8.58
N ASP A 42 3.58 11.29 9.50
CA ASP A 42 3.04 11.45 10.85
C ASP A 42 3.63 12.69 11.52
N TYR A 43 2.74 13.47 12.14
CA TYR A 43 3.02 14.75 12.77
C TYR A 43 3.32 15.93 11.83
N ASP A 44 3.12 15.75 10.52
CA ASP A 44 3.09 16.87 9.58
C ASP A 44 1.76 17.61 9.69
N ILE A 45 1.83 18.94 9.54
CA ILE A 45 0.69 19.84 9.52
C ILE A 45 0.71 20.60 8.19
N ALA A 46 -0.41 20.53 7.47
CA ALA A 46 -0.66 21.34 6.29
C ALA A 46 -1.57 22.52 6.64
N ILE A 47 -1.16 23.72 6.32
CA ILE A 47 -1.95 24.94 6.42
C ILE A 47 -2.22 25.42 5.02
N ILE A 48 -3.48 25.35 4.62
CA ILE A 48 -3.94 25.61 3.26
C ILE A 48 -4.78 26.88 3.26
N LYS A 49 -4.35 27.86 2.48
CA LYS A 49 -5.11 29.06 2.09
C LYS A 49 -5.46 28.96 0.61
N LYS A 50 -6.25 29.88 0.12
CA LYS A 50 -6.74 29.81 -1.28
C LYS A 50 -5.63 29.61 -2.33
N THR A 51 -4.46 30.22 -2.14
CA THR A 51 -3.32 30.19 -3.08
C THR A 51 -2.00 29.83 -2.44
N GLU A 52 -2.00 29.40 -1.17
CA GLU A 52 -0.79 29.15 -0.41
C GLU A 52 -0.91 27.84 0.37
N LEU A 53 0.08 26.97 0.25
CA LEU A 53 0.25 25.76 1.04
C LEU A 53 1.53 25.91 1.88
N GLN A 54 1.39 25.78 3.18
CA GLN A 54 2.51 25.71 4.12
C GLN A 54 2.50 24.34 4.80
N LEU A 55 3.63 23.67 4.79
CA LEU A 55 3.85 22.42 5.54
C LEU A 55 4.80 22.69 6.69
N LYS A 56 4.50 22.11 7.84
CA LYS A 56 5.36 22.19 9.03
C LYS A 56 5.18 20.99 9.94
N THR A 57 6.19 20.74 10.78
CA THR A 57 6.11 19.76 11.85
C THR A 57 5.30 20.30 13.03
N LEU A 58 4.95 19.43 14.00
CA LEU A 58 4.39 19.85 15.30
C LEU A 58 5.29 20.82 16.07
N LYS A 59 6.60 20.81 15.81
CA LYS A 59 7.56 21.75 16.40
C LYS A 59 7.61 23.11 15.68
N ASN A 60 6.70 23.32 14.71
CA ASN A 60 6.61 24.52 13.89
C ASN A 60 7.81 24.73 12.93
N GLU A 61 8.55 23.67 12.63
CA GLU A 61 9.64 23.68 11.66
C GLU A 61 9.05 23.55 10.25
N PRO A 62 9.45 24.39 9.28
CA PRO A 62 8.92 24.31 7.91
C PRO A 62 9.41 23.04 7.20
N ILE A 63 8.53 22.44 6.42
CA ILE A 63 8.81 21.28 5.58
C ILE A 63 8.73 21.72 4.11
N SER A 64 9.74 21.40 3.32
CA SER A 64 9.68 21.55 1.87
C SER A 64 8.76 20.48 1.27
N PRO A 65 7.69 20.86 0.56
CA PRO A 65 6.76 19.87 -0.01
C PRO A 65 7.45 19.04 -1.09
N LYS A 66 7.38 17.71 -0.94
CA LYS A 66 7.77 16.77 -1.99
C LYS A 66 6.52 16.45 -2.82
N ILE A 67 6.41 17.07 -3.99
CA ILE A 67 5.30 16.81 -4.91
C ILE A 67 5.62 15.55 -5.70
N GLU A 68 4.72 14.57 -5.62
CA GLU A 68 4.77 13.34 -6.39
C GLU A 68 3.71 13.40 -7.50
N LYS A 69 4.02 12.83 -8.67
CA LYS A 69 3.06 12.70 -9.76
C LYS A 69 2.40 11.33 -9.70
N LEU A 70 1.08 11.32 -9.68
CA LEU A 70 0.31 10.09 -9.78
C LEU A 70 0.35 9.55 -11.20
N ASP A 71 0.74 8.30 -11.34
CA ASP A 71 0.68 7.55 -12.60
C ASP A 71 -0.59 6.67 -12.60
N ILE A 72 -1.75 7.33 -12.47
CA ILE A 72 -3.06 6.67 -12.47
C ILE A 72 -3.81 7.12 -13.72
N ASP A 73 -4.34 6.16 -14.48
CA ASP A 73 -5.23 6.43 -15.61
C ASP A 73 -6.64 6.77 -15.10
N ILE A 74 -7.18 7.92 -15.54
CA ILE A 74 -8.55 8.34 -15.20
C ILE A 74 -9.57 7.31 -15.68
N GLY A 75 -9.33 6.65 -16.81
CA GLY A 75 -10.19 5.58 -17.34
C GLY A 75 -10.34 4.38 -16.41
N GLU A 76 -9.35 4.11 -15.55
CA GLU A 76 -9.41 3.05 -14.54
C GLU A 76 -10.33 3.40 -13.36
N ILE A 77 -10.53 4.69 -13.09
CA ILE A 77 -11.35 5.18 -11.97
C ILE A 77 -12.82 5.30 -12.37
N GLU A 78 -13.11 5.51 -13.65
CA GLU A 78 -14.47 5.61 -14.15
C GLU A 78 -15.16 4.24 -14.21
N LYS A 79 -16.48 4.23 -14.06
CA LYS A 79 -17.27 2.99 -14.18
C LYS A 79 -17.22 2.35 -15.56
N GLY A 80 -16.72 3.05 -16.61
CA GLY A 80 -16.55 2.49 -17.96
C GLY A 80 -17.83 1.98 -18.61
N GLY A 81 -18.99 2.58 -18.27
CA GLY A 81 -20.31 2.15 -18.77
C GLY A 81 -21.00 1.08 -17.92
N TYR A 82 -20.38 0.60 -16.86
CA TYR A 82 -20.99 -0.33 -15.92
C TYR A 82 -21.85 0.40 -14.87
N GLU A 83 -22.91 -0.22 -14.41
CA GLU A 83 -23.79 0.34 -13.38
C GLU A 83 -23.09 0.47 -12.03
N HIS A 84 -22.24 -0.52 -11.69
CA HIS A 84 -21.51 -0.62 -10.42
C HIS A 84 -20.02 -0.90 -10.64
N PHE A 85 -19.15 -0.38 -9.76
CA PHE A 85 -17.70 -0.67 -9.80
C PHE A 85 -17.41 -2.16 -9.66
N MET A 86 -18.08 -2.87 -8.78
CA MET A 86 -17.92 -4.32 -8.62
C MET A 86 -18.21 -5.09 -9.91
N LEU A 87 -19.24 -4.66 -10.67
CA LEU A 87 -19.56 -5.26 -11.95
C LEU A 87 -18.46 -5.01 -12.98
N LYS A 88 -17.93 -3.77 -13.05
CA LYS A 88 -16.75 -3.43 -13.86
C LYS A 88 -15.58 -4.34 -13.51
N GLU A 89 -15.21 -4.43 -12.24
CA GLU A 89 -14.08 -5.24 -11.76
C GLU A 89 -14.23 -6.72 -12.12
N ILE A 90 -15.44 -7.28 -12.04
CA ILE A 90 -15.70 -8.66 -12.46
C ILE A 90 -15.36 -8.86 -13.95
N PHE A 91 -15.79 -7.96 -14.81
CA PHE A 91 -15.54 -8.05 -16.25
C PHE A 91 -14.13 -7.65 -16.67
N GLU A 92 -13.43 -6.87 -15.86
CA GLU A 92 -12.03 -6.49 -16.11
C GLU A 92 -11.02 -7.58 -15.72
N GLN A 93 -11.40 -8.61 -14.97
CA GLN A 93 -10.48 -9.64 -14.48
C GLN A 93 -9.56 -10.23 -15.59
N PRO A 94 -10.01 -10.53 -16.80
CA PRO A 94 -9.11 -11.07 -17.82
C PRO A 94 -7.98 -10.10 -18.18
N SER A 95 -8.28 -8.82 -18.30
CA SER A 95 -7.29 -7.80 -18.65
C SER A 95 -6.38 -7.45 -17.46
N THR A 96 -6.92 -7.37 -16.25
CA THR A 96 -6.14 -7.07 -15.05
C THR A 96 -5.15 -8.19 -14.71
N LEU A 97 -5.53 -9.46 -14.91
CA LEU A 97 -4.62 -10.60 -14.78
C LEU A 97 -3.45 -10.50 -15.76
N VAL A 98 -3.72 -10.21 -17.04
CA VAL A 98 -2.65 -10.02 -18.04
C VAL A 98 -1.74 -8.85 -17.66
N ASN A 99 -2.30 -7.73 -17.19
CA ASN A 99 -1.52 -6.58 -16.76
C ASN A 99 -0.65 -6.90 -15.53
N THR A 100 -1.19 -7.66 -14.57
CA THR A 100 -0.44 -8.09 -13.39
C THR A 100 0.75 -8.98 -13.75
N LEU A 101 0.64 -9.81 -14.77
CA LEU A 101 1.70 -10.71 -15.22
C LEU A 101 2.72 -10.03 -16.14
N ARG A 102 2.39 -8.83 -16.67
CA ARG A 102 3.24 -8.14 -17.65
C ARG A 102 4.62 -7.79 -17.06
N GLY A 103 5.66 -8.30 -17.71
CA GLY A 103 7.07 -8.10 -17.30
C GLY A 103 7.48 -8.93 -16.08
N ARG A 104 6.58 -9.75 -15.54
CA ARG A 104 6.85 -10.63 -14.39
C ARG A 104 7.04 -12.09 -14.77
N ILE A 105 6.71 -12.47 -15.98
CA ILE A 105 6.98 -13.80 -16.55
C ILE A 105 8.05 -13.62 -17.62
N THR A 106 9.07 -14.49 -17.61
CA THR A 106 10.10 -14.53 -18.65
C THR A 106 9.49 -14.85 -20.02
N ALA A 107 10.15 -14.40 -21.11
CA ALA A 107 9.61 -14.55 -22.46
C ALA A 107 9.40 -16.02 -22.87
N ASP A 108 10.17 -16.93 -22.30
CA ASP A 108 10.07 -18.38 -22.49
C ASP A 108 9.11 -19.08 -21.51
N HIS A 109 8.44 -18.31 -20.65
CA HIS A 109 7.54 -18.78 -19.61
C HIS A 109 8.17 -19.77 -18.60
N SER A 110 9.48 -19.78 -18.47
CA SER A 110 10.19 -20.73 -17.59
C SER A 110 10.37 -20.22 -16.18
N ASP A 111 10.26 -18.89 -15.94
CA ASP A 111 10.54 -18.29 -14.65
C ASP A 111 9.68 -17.04 -14.39
N ILE A 112 9.62 -16.67 -13.12
CA ILE A 112 8.93 -15.47 -12.63
C ILE A 112 9.97 -14.49 -12.11
N HIS A 113 9.90 -13.23 -12.58
CA HIS A 113 10.82 -12.17 -12.18
C HIS A 113 10.10 -11.11 -11.36
N HIS A 114 10.49 -10.99 -10.10
CA HIS A 114 10.01 -9.95 -9.19
C HIS A 114 11.19 -9.09 -8.70
N GLY A 115 11.53 -8.04 -9.44
CA GLY A 115 12.68 -7.18 -9.15
C GLY A 115 12.71 -6.61 -7.73
N GLY A 116 11.54 -6.29 -7.18
CA GLY A 116 11.42 -5.68 -5.85
C GLY A 116 11.73 -6.61 -4.66
N ILE A 117 11.91 -7.93 -4.89
CA ILE A 117 12.23 -8.89 -3.82
C ILE A 117 13.55 -9.65 -4.05
N LEU A 118 14.27 -9.38 -5.14
CA LEU A 118 15.47 -10.15 -5.50
C LEU A 118 16.53 -10.17 -4.41
N GLU A 119 16.78 -9.04 -3.78
CA GLU A 119 17.80 -8.91 -2.74
C GLU A 119 17.45 -9.67 -1.44
N ILE A 120 16.17 -9.93 -1.23
CA ILE A 120 15.68 -10.59 -0.02
C ILE A 120 15.34 -12.08 -0.21
N ILE A 121 15.45 -12.62 -1.43
CA ILE A 121 15.20 -14.04 -1.73
C ILE A 121 15.93 -14.97 -0.75
N PRO A 122 17.22 -14.76 -0.41
CA PRO A 122 17.91 -15.64 0.56
C PRO A 122 17.23 -15.65 1.94
N LYS A 123 16.65 -14.53 2.38
CA LYS A 123 15.90 -14.46 3.64
C LYS A 123 14.55 -15.16 3.53
N ILE A 124 13.86 -15.03 2.37
CA ILE A 124 12.60 -15.73 2.11
C ILE A 124 12.81 -17.25 2.16
N VAL A 125 13.86 -17.73 1.51
CA VAL A 125 14.20 -19.18 1.48
C VAL A 125 14.58 -19.70 2.86
N ALA A 126 15.19 -18.87 3.71
CA ALA A 126 15.60 -19.24 5.06
C ALA A 126 14.47 -19.10 6.10
N ALA A 127 13.35 -18.50 5.74
CA ALA A 127 12.23 -18.27 6.65
C ALA A 127 11.64 -19.59 7.18
N LYS A 128 11.21 -19.57 8.43
CA LYS A 128 10.56 -20.74 9.06
C LYS A 128 9.04 -20.60 9.11
N ARG A 129 8.53 -19.38 8.99
CA ARG A 129 7.11 -19.06 9.00
C ARG A 129 6.84 -17.80 8.19
N LEU A 130 5.70 -17.77 7.52
CA LEU A 130 5.12 -16.56 6.95
C LEU A 130 3.93 -16.12 7.79
N ILE A 131 3.75 -14.80 7.92
CA ILE A 131 2.54 -14.19 8.46
C ILE A 131 1.98 -13.29 7.36
N ILE A 132 0.76 -13.56 6.90
CA ILE A 132 0.10 -12.73 5.90
C ILE A 132 -0.93 -11.84 6.60
N ILE A 133 -0.82 -10.53 6.42
CA ILE A 133 -1.72 -9.55 7.01
C ILE A 133 -2.47 -8.77 5.93
N GLY A 134 -3.75 -8.53 6.16
CA GLY A 134 -4.60 -7.75 5.26
C GLY A 134 -5.96 -7.46 5.87
N CYS A 135 -6.77 -6.69 5.16
CA CYS A 135 -8.15 -6.40 5.52
C CYS A 135 -9.07 -6.73 4.33
N GLY A 136 -10.31 -7.14 4.61
CA GLY A 136 -11.31 -7.41 3.58
C GLY A 136 -10.87 -8.46 2.56
N THR A 137 -10.98 -8.16 1.27
CA THR A 137 -10.62 -9.07 0.18
C THR A 137 -9.13 -9.39 0.12
N SER A 138 -8.26 -8.50 0.59
CA SER A 138 -6.82 -8.76 0.74
C SER A 138 -6.54 -9.88 1.76
N TRP A 139 -7.29 -9.92 2.86
CA TRP A 139 -7.22 -11.02 3.81
C TRP A 139 -7.66 -12.35 3.18
N HIS A 140 -8.75 -12.34 2.39
CA HIS A 140 -9.19 -13.53 1.66
C HIS A 140 -8.16 -14.03 0.63
N ALA A 141 -7.46 -13.11 -0.04
CA ALA A 141 -6.32 -13.47 -0.91
C ALA A 141 -5.19 -14.12 -0.10
N GLY A 142 -4.96 -13.64 1.12
CA GLY A 142 -4.02 -14.24 2.07
C GLY A 142 -4.35 -15.69 2.39
N LEU A 143 -5.63 -16.03 2.64
CA LEU A 143 -6.06 -17.42 2.88
C LEU A 143 -5.75 -18.35 1.69
N VAL A 144 -5.90 -17.87 0.46
CA VAL A 144 -5.49 -18.63 -0.72
C VAL A 144 -3.97 -18.80 -0.75
N GLY A 145 -3.23 -17.74 -0.42
CA GLY A 145 -1.77 -17.76 -0.30
C GLY A 145 -1.27 -18.78 0.73
N GLU A 146 -1.94 -18.91 1.88
CA GLU A 146 -1.64 -19.90 2.90
C GLU A 146 -1.60 -21.31 2.32
N TYR A 147 -2.69 -21.75 1.65
CA TYR A 147 -2.75 -23.05 1.02
C TYR A 147 -1.63 -23.27 -0.01
N LEU A 148 -1.34 -22.27 -0.82
CA LEU A 148 -0.31 -22.37 -1.86
C LEU A 148 1.11 -22.48 -1.25
N PHE A 149 1.43 -21.67 -0.26
CA PHE A 149 2.74 -21.73 0.40
C PHE A 149 2.93 -23.03 1.18
N GLU A 150 1.91 -23.49 1.89
CA GLU A 150 1.98 -24.75 2.61
C GLU A 150 2.07 -25.96 1.69
N GLU A 151 1.34 -25.97 0.58
CA GLU A 151 1.37 -27.08 -0.39
C GLU A 151 2.70 -27.13 -1.15
N PHE A 152 3.14 -26.00 -1.72
CA PHE A 152 4.27 -25.98 -2.64
C PHE A 152 5.61 -25.69 -1.98
N ALA A 153 5.65 -24.81 -0.98
CA ALA A 153 6.86 -24.45 -0.30
C ALA A 153 7.08 -25.19 1.02
N ARG A 154 6.07 -25.92 1.52
CA ARG A 154 6.09 -26.61 2.83
C ARG A 154 6.48 -25.67 3.99
N LEU A 155 6.06 -24.43 3.89
CA LEU A 155 6.35 -23.35 4.83
C LEU A 155 5.06 -23.02 5.62
N PRO A 156 5.09 -23.08 6.98
CA PRO A 156 3.94 -22.72 7.81
C PRO A 156 3.52 -21.27 7.56
N VAL A 157 2.22 -21.03 7.43
CA VAL A 157 1.65 -19.71 7.20
C VAL A 157 0.56 -19.42 8.23
N GLU A 158 0.52 -18.19 8.72
CA GLU A 158 -0.57 -17.64 9.52
C GLU A 158 -1.20 -16.48 8.75
N VAL A 159 -2.53 -16.46 8.63
CA VAL A 159 -3.24 -15.36 7.94
C VAL A 159 -4.09 -14.60 8.93
N GLU A 160 -3.81 -13.31 9.09
CA GLU A 160 -4.42 -12.49 10.11
C GLU A 160 -5.11 -11.25 9.54
N TYR A 161 -6.22 -10.87 10.14
CA TYR A 161 -6.73 -9.52 9.94
C TYR A 161 -5.75 -8.51 10.53
N ALA A 162 -5.35 -7.53 9.72
CA ALA A 162 -4.42 -6.50 10.18
C ALA A 162 -4.98 -5.70 11.36
N SER A 163 -6.31 -5.51 11.44
CA SER A 163 -7.00 -4.88 12.57
C SER A 163 -6.83 -5.67 13.86
N GLU A 164 -6.89 -7.00 13.81
CA GLU A 164 -6.70 -7.84 15.00
C GLU A 164 -5.22 -7.97 15.35
N PHE A 165 -4.37 -8.18 14.35
CA PHE A 165 -2.93 -8.33 14.51
C PHE A 165 -2.30 -7.18 15.30
N ARG A 166 -2.69 -5.91 14.99
CA ARG A 166 -2.14 -4.74 15.66
C ARG A 166 -2.48 -4.63 17.15
N TYR A 167 -3.57 -5.27 17.61
CA TYR A 167 -4.03 -5.13 19.00
C TYR A 167 -3.76 -6.34 19.87
N ARG A 168 -3.65 -7.55 19.31
CA ARG A 168 -3.56 -8.78 20.08
C ARG A 168 -2.17 -9.14 20.63
N LYS A 169 -1.14 -8.34 20.39
CA LYS A 169 0.26 -8.64 20.74
C LYS A 169 0.71 -10.00 20.18
N PRO A 170 0.76 -10.17 18.86
CA PRO A 170 1.15 -11.44 18.24
C PRO A 170 2.58 -11.82 18.62
N VAL A 171 2.85 -13.12 18.62
CA VAL A 171 4.23 -13.63 18.75
C VAL A 171 4.89 -13.51 17.38
N ILE A 172 5.91 -12.67 17.30
CA ILE A 172 6.68 -12.42 16.08
C ILE A 172 8.15 -12.69 16.38
N TYR A 173 8.79 -13.48 15.54
CA TYR A 173 10.21 -13.76 15.62
C TYR A 173 11.00 -12.96 14.58
N GLU A 174 12.28 -12.75 14.82
CA GLU A 174 13.18 -12.00 13.93
C GLU A 174 13.38 -12.70 12.57
N ASP A 175 13.19 -14.04 12.53
CA ASP A 175 13.24 -14.87 11.32
C ASP A 175 11.87 -15.11 10.65
N ASP A 176 10.80 -14.47 11.14
CA ASP A 176 9.51 -14.45 10.46
C ASP A 176 9.54 -13.48 9.27
N ILE A 177 8.76 -13.80 8.24
CA ILE A 177 8.44 -12.87 7.16
C ILE A 177 6.97 -12.49 7.27
N VAL A 178 6.71 -11.20 7.24
CA VAL A 178 5.37 -10.65 7.21
C VAL A 178 5.04 -10.14 5.80
N ILE A 179 3.98 -10.65 5.20
CA ILE A 179 3.48 -10.20 3.90
C ILE A 179 2.24 -9.34 4.13
N ALA A 180 2.32 -8.07 3.77
CA ALA A 180 1.20 -7.13 3.86
C ALA A 180 0.52 -6.97 2.50
N ILE A 181 -0.75 -7.33 2.40
CA ILE A 181 -1.52 -7.24 1.15
C ILE A 181 -2.50 -6.07 1.25
N SER A 182 -2.46 -5.16 0.27
CA SER A 182 -3.38 -4.03 0.21
C SER A 182 -3.58 -3.56 -1.24
N GLN A 183 -4.83 -3.32 -1.63
CA GLN A 183 -5.14 -2.73 -2.93
C GLN A 183 -4.77 -1.24 -2.94
N SER A 184 -5.29 -0.44 -2.02
CA SER A 184 -5.02 1.00 -1.94
C SER A 184 -3.61 1.35 -1.43
N GLY A 185 -3.02 0.46 -0.64
CA GLY A 185 -1.77 0.72 0.08
C GLY A 185 -1.88 1.78 1.18
N GLU A 186 -3.11 2.18 1.56
CA GLU A 186 -3.38 3.25 2.53
C GLU A 186 -4.23 2.78 3.73
N THR A 187 -4.39 1.46 3.91
CA THR A 187 -5.18 0.90 5.01
C THR A 187 -4.49 1.12 6.34
N ALA A 188 -5.08 1.93 7.21
CA ALA A 188 -4.48 2.34 8.49
C ALA A 188 -4.13 1.16 9.41
N ASP A 189 -4.98 0.13 9.47
CA ASP A 189 -4.73 -1.07 10.28
C ASP A 189 -3.55 -1.88 9.73
N THR A 190 -3.45 -2.01 8.40
CA THR A 190 -2.33 -2.68 7.76
C THR A 190 -1.02 -1.94 7.99
N LEU A 191 -1.01 -0.60 7.90
CA LEU A 191 0.15 0.22 8.24
C LEU A 191 0.59 0.05 9.69
N ALA A 192 -0.36 0.04 10.63
CA ALA A 192 -0.03 -0.18 12.04
C ALA A 192 0.50 -1.59 12.30
N ALA A 193 -0.03 -2.61 11.62
CA ALA A 193 0.47 -3.98 11.70
C ALA A 193 1.88 -4.13 11.12
N ILE A 194 2.19 -3.46 10.00
CA ILE A 194 3.54 -3.37 9.42
C ILE A 194 4.52 -2.80 10.44
N ARG A 195 4.19 -1.67 11.07
CA ARG A 195 5.05 -1.03 12.07
C ARG A 195 5.31 -1.96 13.25
N LEU A 196 4.27 -2.64 13.75
CA LEU A 196 4.42 -3.63 14.83
C LEU A 196 5.34 -4.78 14.43
N ALA A 197 5.23 -5.31 13.21
CA ALA A 197 6.12 -6.34 12.69
C ALA A 197 7.58 -5.87 12.64
N LYS A 198 7.82 -4.66 12.13
CA LYS A 198 9.16 -4.04 12.05
C LYS A 198 9.76 -3.73 13.44
N GLU A 199 8.95 -3.31 14.40
CA GLU A 199 9.39 -3.14 15.80
C GLU A 199 9.90 -4.46 16.41
N ASN A 200 9.32 -5.59 15.97
CA ASN A 200 9.78 -6.94 16.34
C ASN A 200 10.86 -7.50 15.38
N LYS A 201 11.41 -6.67 14.49
CA LYS A 201 12.49 -6.97 13.55
C LYS A 201 12.17 -8.02 12.48
N ALA A 202 10.91 -8.35 12.26
CA ALA A 202 10.50 -9.18 11.14
C ALA A 202 10.72 -8.45 9.82
N LEU A 203 11.07 -9.19 8.77
CA LEU A 203 11.13 -8.66 7.40
C LEU A 203 9.72 -8.48 6.86
N VAL A 204 9.38 -7.29 6.38
CA VAL A 204 8.04 -6.99 5.85
C VAL A 204 8.07 -6.78 4.36
N ILE A 205 7.25 -7.57 3.64
CA ILE A 205 7.06 -7.49 2.18
C ILE A 205 5.68 -6.91 1.90
N GLY A 206 5.60 -5.91 1.03
CA GLY A 206 4.35 -5.33 0.57
C GLY A 206 3.88 -5.91 -0.77
N ILE A 207 2.63 -6.31 -0.86
CA ILE A 207 1.93 -6.57 -2.12
C ILE A 207 0.88 -5.49 -2.29
N CYS A 208 1.21 -4.48 -3.11
CA CYS A 208 0.38 -3.28 -3.27
C CYS A 208 0.09 -2.99 -4.73
N ASN A 209 -1.18 -2.68 -5.03
CA ASN A 209 -1.56 -2.28 -6.38
C ASN A 209 -1.16 -0.83 -6.68
N VAL A 210 -1.16 0.06 -5.69
CA VAL A 210 -0.84 1.48 -5.90
C VAL A 210 0.63 1.76 -5.61
N VAL A 211 1.36 2.12 -6.67
CA VAL A 211 2.78 2.52 -6.59
C VAL A 211 2.92 3.80 -5.77
N GLY A 212 3.95 3.84 -4.90
CA GLY A 212 4.21 5.02 -4.06
C GLY A 212 3.25 5.21 -2.88
N SER A 213 2.35 4.25 -2.63
CA SER A 213 1.46 4.27 -1.47
C SER A 213 2.22 4.19 -0.15
N SER A 214 1.54 4.50 0.97
CA SER A 214 2.17 4.46 2.30
C SER A 214 2.71 3.08 2.65
N ILE A 215 1.97 2.01 2.34
CA ILE A 215 2.42 0.62 2.58
C ILE A 215 3.66 0.30 1.74
N SER A 216 3.68 0.68 0.46
CA SER A 216 4.84 0.42 -0.41
C SER A 216 6.11 1.15 0.05
N ARG A 217 5.97 2.30 0.73
CA ARG A 217 7.10 3.04 1.29
C ARG A 217 7.56 2.55 2.66
N GLU A 218 6.66 1.94 3.44
CA GLU A 218 6.95 1.48 4.79
C GLU A 218 7.44 0.02 4.84
N THR A 219 7.24 -0.76 3.78
CA THR A 219 7.74 -2.13 3.68
C THR A 219 9.21 -2.18 3.26
N ASP A 220 9.90 -3.28 3.60
CA ASP A 220 11.34 -3.45 3.32
C ASP A 220 11.57 -3.87 1.86
N ALA A 221 10.60 -4.52 1.25
CA ALA A 221 10.56 -4.93 -0.14
C ALA A 221 9.11 -5.02 -0.63
N GLY A 222 8.89 -5.12 -1.95
CA GLY A 222 7.53 -5.15 -2.46
C GLY A 222 7.39 -5.70 -3.88
N ILE A 223 6.14 -6.00 -4.21
CA ILE A 223 5.68 -6.51 -5.51
C ILE A 223 4.52 -5.63 -5.98
#